data_d166eda11a720e18209e3e32b78cd5f2
#
_entry.id   d166eda11a720e18209e3e32b78cd5f2
#
_cell.length_a   1.000
_cell.length_b   1.000
_cell.length_c   1.000
_cell.angle_alpha   90.00
_cell.angle_beta   90.00
_cell.angle_gamma   90.00
#
_symmetry.space_group_name_H-M   'P 1'
#
loop_
_entity.id
_entity.type
_entity.pdbx_description
1 polymer ?
#
loop_
_entity_poly.entity_id
_entity_poly.type
_entity_poly.pdbx_seq_one_letter_code
_entity_poly.pdbx_strand_id
1 'polypeptide(L)'
;KQVFEDFSEGGVETYSDIMLGLPMETYKSYVDGVLQLMDSNIDEFSMPQTLVLKGTPMEKISYLKEYDIKTRPRVIPECTGSYGEGLIMVNEFEDMIMHTSSMNFEDYLKCRQFVLIVMVFHNTRLLKHIYKFLDCRMIKRSTFFREIFNASLTSESFAPVFDDFLNLTKGELLDEAILPSDIDLDEITSNKIYKFLTIALMKHQSCLIEIVTVALQKAEINMSEEEIQFFTEMFENTFMSDIKIDRKTEIKNLPASISSIFDAETYEYFLTEYQLDRIDSLVTNYPKIEDQENKLPYHLRPQNMVKTIRFA
;
A
#
# COMPACT_ATOMS: atom_id res chain seq x y z
N LYS A 1 -17.78 -8.07 -13.01
CA LYS A 1 -16.54 -8.50 -13.68
C LYS A 1 -16.48 -7.94 -15.10
N GLN A 2 -17.46 -8.25 -15.99
CA GLN A 2 -17.47 -7.79 -17.38
C GLN A 2 -17.28 -6.27 -17.52
N VAL A 3 -17.94 -5.47 -16.70
CA VAL A 3 -17.85 -3.99 -16.73
C VAL A 3 -16.40 -3.51 -16.48
N PHE A 4 -15.68 -4.13 -15.56
CA PHE A 4 -14.28 -3.78 -15.28
C PHE A 4 -13.32 -4.23 -16.38
N GLU A 5 -13.62 -5.36 -17.02
CA GLU A 5 -12.88 -5.83 -18.21
C GLU A 5 -13.06 -4.83 -19.35
N ASP A 6 -14.29 -4.39 -19.62
CA ASP A 6 -14.60 -3.38 -20.66
C ASP A 6 -13.88 -2.03 -20.37
N PHE A 7 -13.81 -1.59 -19.12
CA PHE A 7 -13.07 -0.38 -18.74
C PHE A 7 -11.56 -0.53 -18.93
N SER A 8 -11.01 -1.67 -18.53
CA SER A 8 -9.58 -1.96 -18.68
C SER A 8 -9.18 -2.01 -20.16
N GLU A 9 -9.98 -2.63 -21.03
CA GLU A 9 -9.78 -2.63 -22.48
C GLU A 9 -9.88 -1.22 -23.08
N GLY A 10 -10.74 -0.37 -22.52
CA GLY A 10 -10.85 1.05 -22.88
C GLY A 10 -9.74 1.95 -22.33
N GLY A 11 -8.77 1.41 -21.57
CA GLY A 11 -7.69 2.15 -20.95
C GLY A 11 -8.15 3.05 -19.79
N VAL A 12 -9.32 2.79 -19.19
CA VAL A 12 -9.86 3.52 -18.05
C VAL A 12 -9.39 2.87 -16.77
N GLU A 13 -8.74 3.65 -15.91
CA GLU A 13 -8.31 3.20 -14.58
C GLU A 13 -9.51 3.06 -13.64
N THR A 14 -9.52 1.96 -12.89
CA THR A 14 -10.60 1.62 -11.96
C THR A 14 -10.11 1.63 -10.52
N TYR A 15 -10.94 2.10 -9.60
CA TYR A 15 -10.65 1.98 -8.17
C TYR A 15 -11.87 1.49 -7.39
N SER A 16 -11.63 0.94 -6.21
CA SER A 16 -12.68 0.52 -5.29
C SER A 16 -12.36 0.92 -3.86
N ASP A 17 -13.37 1.42 -3.16
CA ASP A 17 -13.29 1.70 -1.73
C ASP A 17 -13.72 0.48 -0.92
N ILE A 18 -12.87 0.06 0.02
CA ILE A 18 -13.13 -1.07 0.92
C ILE A 18 -12.88 -0.63 2.35
N MET A 19 -13.95 -0.38 3.09
CA MET A 19 -13.85 0.10 4.47
C MET A 19 -13.45 -1.03 5.41
N LEU A 20 -12.44 -0.79 6.26
CA LEU A 20 -12.01 -1.73 7.30
C LEU A 20 -12.75 -1.49 8.61
N GLY A 21 -13.32 -2.56 9.20
CA GLY A 21 -13.89 -2.53 10.52
C GLY A 21 -15.41 -2.27 10.54
N LEU A 22 -16.10 -2.60 9.46
CA LEU A 22 -17.57 -2.60 9.45
C LEU A 22 -18.13 -3.70 10.38
N PRO A 23 -19.30 -3.48 11.01
CA PRO A 23 -19.96 -4.52 11.77
C PRO A 23 -20.20 -5.79 10.95
N MET A 24 -20.08 -6.95 11.58
CA MET A 24 -20.20 -8.29 11.00
C MET A 24 -19.03 -8.70 10.07
N GLU A 25 -18.10 -7.81 9.76
CA GLU A 25 -16.89 -8.16 9.03
C GLU A 25 -15.89 -8.89 9.92
N THR A 26 -15.20 -9.89 9.35
CA THR A 26 -14.10 -10.62 9.99
C THR A 26 -12.80 -10.34 9.25
N TYR A 27 -11.66 -10.61 9.88
CA TYR A 27 -10.37 -10.59 9.19
C TYR A 27 -10.41 -11.40 7.88
N LYS A 28 -10.98 -12.60 7.93
CA LYS A 28 -11.06 -13.48 6.76
C LYS A 28 -11.92 -12.88 5.65
N SER A 29 -13.13 -12.36 5.98
CA SER A 29 -14.03 -11.78 4.97
C SER A 29 -13.45 -10.54 4.34
N TYR A 30 -12.73 -9.71 5.12
CA TYR A 30 -12.05 -8.52 4.61
C TYR A 30 -10.96 -8.88 3.60
N VAL A 31 -10.05 -9.78 3.98
CA VAL A 31 -8.95 -10.24 3.10
C VAL A 31 -9.49 -10.91 1.84
N ASP A 32 -10.46 -11.84 1.98
CA ASP A 32 -11.04 -12.55 0.84
C ASP A 32 -11.81 -11.58 -0.09
N GLY A 33 -12.47 -10.56 0.45
CA GLY A 33 -13.15 -9.52 -0.34
C GLY A 33 -12.18 -8.72 -1.22
N VAL A 34 -11.06 -8.26 -0.65
CA VAL A 34 -10.02 -7.55 -1.40
C VAL A 34 -9.42 -8.45 -2.48
N LEU A 35 -9.07 -9.70 -2.13
CA LEU A 35 -8.50 -10.65 -3.07
C LEU A 35 -9.47 -10.98 -4.23
N GLN A 36 -10.77 -11.09 -3.94
CA GLN A 36 -11.79 -11.31 -4.97
C GLN A 36 -11.91 -10.12 -5.93
N LEU A 37 -11.76 -8.90 -5.43
CA LEU A 37 -11.75 -7.70 -6.26
C LEU A 37 -10.48 -7.60 -7.12
N MET A 38 -9.32 -8.05 -6.63
CA MET A 38 -8.11 -8.18 -7.46
C MET A 38 -8.33 -9.08 -8.68
N ASP A 39 -9.08 -10.19 -8.52
CA ASP A 39 -9.46 -11.08 -9.63
C ASP A 39 -10.46 -10.43 -10.61
N SER A 40 -10.99 -9.25 -10.28
CA SER A 40 -11.85 -8.45 -11.16
C SER A 40 -11.10 -7.33 -11.87
N ASN A 41 -9.76 -7.33 -11.80
CA ASN A 41 -8.86 -6.37 -12.47
C ASN A 41 -9.05 -4.92 -11.99
N ILE A 42 -9.37 -4.72 -10.70
CA ILE A 42 -9.36 -3.39 -10.10
C ILE A 42 -7.91 -2.90 -10.04
N ASP A 43 -7.65 -1.67 -10.48
CA ASP A 43 -6.31 -1.09 -10.57
C ASP A 43 -5.80 -0.56 -9.23
N GLU A 44 -6.69 -0.01 -8.41
CA GLU A 44 -6.32 0.63 -7.14
C GLU A 44 -7.41 0.44 -6.08
N PHE A 45 -7.00 0.22 -4.83
CA PHE A 45 -7.88 0.14 -3.69
C PHE A 45 -7.68 1.33 -2.76
N SER A 46 -8.77 1.99 -2.40
CA SER A 46 -8.87 2.85 -1.23
C SER A 46 -9.38 2.01 -0.06
N MET A 47 -8.62 1.95 1.02
CA MET A 47 -8.93 1.09 2.17
C MET A 47 -9.00 1.90 3.47
N PRO A 48 -9.99 2.81 3.60
CA PRO A 48 -10.16 3.62 4.77
C PRO A 48 -10.60 2.80 5.98
N GLN A 49 -10.19 3.25 7.16
CA GLN A 49 -10.67 2.72 8.43
C GLN A 49 -12.06 3.28 8.73
N THR A 50 -12.94 2.44 9.27
CA THR A 50 -14.28 2.87 9.69
C THR A 50 -14.18 3.67 11.00
N LEU A 51 -14.94 4.75 11.06
CA LEU A 51 -15.04 5.60 12.24
C LEU A 51 -16.51 5.85 12.58
N VAL A 52 -16.78 6.15 13.85
CA VAL A 52 -18.12 6.51 14.29
C VAL A 52 -18.36 8.00 13.99
N LEU A 53 -19.11 8.26 12.93
CA LEU A 53 -19.46 9.62 12.55
C LEU A 53 -20.62 10.14 13.41
N LYS A 54 -20.45 11.33 14.00
CA LYS A 54 -21.48 12.02 14.76
C LYS A 54 -22.70 12.33 13.89
N GLY A 55 -23.89 12.16 14.46
CA GLY A 55 -25.14 12.36 13.75
C GLY A 55 -25.61 11.17 12.90
N THR A 56 -24.85 10.09 12.85
CA THR A 56 -25.22 8.86 12.13
C THR A 56 -25.93 7.84 13.04
N PRO A 57 -26.65 6.85 12.48
CA PRO A 57 -27.17 5.75 13.28
C PRO A 57 -26.12 4.98 14.08
N MET A 58 -24.87 4.95 13.61
CA MET A 58 -23.77 4.24 14.25
C MET A 58 -23.34 4.86 15.58
N GLU A 59 -23.58 6.17 15.78
CA GLU A 59 -23.30 6.86 17.06
C GLU A 59 -24.24 6.42 18.20
N LYS A 60 -25.40 5.82 17.87
CA LYS A 60 -26.37 5.45 18.91
C LYS A 60 -25.81 4.36 19.81
N ILE A 61 -25.96 4.56 21.13
CA ILE A 61 -25.51 3.58 22.14
C ILE A 61 -26.09 2.18 21.91
N SER A 62 -27.33 2.09 21.42
CA SER A 62 -27.95 0.81 21.06
C SER A 62 -27.20 0.10 19.94
N TYR A 63 -26.77 0.84 18.91
CA TYR A 63 -26.00 0.30 17.79
C TYR A 63 -24.60 -0.15 18.23
N LEU A 64 -23.89 0.68 19.00
CA LEU A 64 -22.57 0.33 19.53
C LEU A 64 -22.62 -0.95 20.39
N LYS A 65 -23.68 -1.09 21.21
CA LYS A 65 -23.88 -2.30 22.02
C LYS A 65 -24.26 -3.53 21.20
N GLU A 66 -25.11 -3.37 20.20
CA GLU A 66 -25.57 -4.46 19.31
C GLU A 66 -24.40 -5.15 18.62
N TYR A 67 -23.43 -4.36 18.14
CA TYR A 67 -22.27 -4.87 17.40
C TYR A 67 -20.99 -4.92 18.23
N ASP A 68 -21.05 -4.73 19.57
CA ASP A 68 -19.89 -4.64 20.50
C ASP A 68 -18.78 -3.73 19.93
N ILE A 69 -19.16 -2.57 19.39
CA ILE A 69 -18.21 -1.62 18.81
C ILE A 69 -17.45 -0.93 19.95
N LYS A 70 -16.09 -0.99 19.84
CA LYS A 70 -15.19 -0.21 20.70
C LYS A 70 -14.36 0.72 19.84
N THR A 71 -14.29 1.98 20.26
CA THR A 71 -13.56 3.03 19.60
C THR A 71 -12.40 3.52 20.43
N ARG A 72 -11.42 4.14 19.78
CA ARG A 72 -10.43 5.00 20.40
C ARG A 72 -10.33 6.31 19.62
N PRO A 73 -10.14 7.43 20.30
CA PRO A 73 -9.94 8.70 19.62
C PRO A 73 -8.59 8.70 18.89
N ARG A 74 -8.60 9.29 17.70
CA ARG A 74 -7.43 9.61 16.90
C ARG A 74 -7.50 11.09 16.52
N VAL A 75 -6.34 11.77 16.47
CA VAL A 75 -6.29 13.15 15.98
C VAL A 75 -6.60 13.16 14.48
N ILE A 76 -7.47 14.07 14.06
CA ILE A 76 -7.73 14.29 12.65
C ILE A 76 -6.56 15.04 12.04
N PRO A 77 -5.89 14.49 10.99
CA PRO A 77 -4.79 15.18 10.32
C PRO A 77 -5.17 16.59 9.85
N GLU A 78 -4.26 17.54 10.02
CA GLU A 78 -4.45 18.94 9.61
C GLU A 78 -5.62 19.71 10.26
N CYS A 79 -6.35 19.07 11.20
CA CYS A 79 -7.44 19.70 11.96
C CYS A 79 -6.94 20.18 13.33
N THR A 80 -5.87 20.96 13.33
CA THR A 80 -5.32 21.61 14.51
C THR A 80 -5.38 23.13 14.33
N GLY A 81 -5.73 23.85 15.38
CA GLY A 81 -5.80 25.29 15.33
C GLY A 81 -5.27 25.95 16.60
N SER A 82 -4.73 27.15 16.47
CA SER A 82 -4.35 27.97 17.61
C SER A 82 -5.22 29.21 17.69
N TYR A 83 -5.67 29.56 18.91
CA TYR A 83 -6.48 30.70 19.20
C TYR A 83 -5.79 31.59 20.24
N GLY A 84 -6.17 32.87 20.32
CA GLY A 84 -5.65 33.80 21.32
C GLY A 84 -4.14 34.00 21.21
N GLU A 85 -3.62 34.37 20.04
CA GLU A 85 -2.20 34.58 19.78
C GLU A 85 -1.33 33.34 20.08
N GLY A 86 -1.89 32.14 19.86
CA GLY A 86 -1.21 30.87 20.08
C GLY A 86 -1.28 30.33 21.51
N LEU A 87 -2.04 30.95 22.38
CA LEU A 87 -2.19 30.53 23.78
C LEU A 87 -3.07 29.29 23.98
N ILE A 88 -3.97 29.00 23.02
CA ILE A 88 -4.88 27.86 23.09
C ILE A 88 -4.71 27.04 21.81
N MET A 89 -4.21 25.81 21.95
CA MET A 89 -4.19 24.81 20.88
C MET A 89 -5.47 23.97 20.95
N VAL A 90 -6.14 23.82 19.82
CA VAL A 90 -7.34 22.97 19.68
C VAL A 90 -7.03 21.90 18.64
N ASN A 91 -7.29 20.67 18.98
CA ASN A 91 -7.17 19.52 18.09
C ASN A 91 -8.54 18.85 17.94
N GLU A 92 -8.88 18.45 16.73
CA GLU A 92 -10.09 17.68 16.49
C GLU A 92 -9.76 16.18 16.50
N PHE A 93 -10.73 15.38 16.99
CA PHE A 93 -10.61 13.96 17.15
C PHE A 93 -11.73 13.23 16.44
N GLU A 94 -11.40 12.05 15.92
CA GLU A 94 -12.34 11.09 15.35
C GLU A 94 -12.32 9.77 16.12
N ASP A 95 -13.50 9.17 16.26
CA ASP A 95 -13.66 7.90 17.00
C ASP A 95 -13.44 6.71 16.07
N MET A 96 -12.21 6.17 16.07
CA MET A 96 -11.82 5.03 15.24
C MET A 96 -12.38 3.73 15.79
N ILE A 97 -13.05 2.95 14.94
CA ILE A 97 -13.48 1.60 15.30
C ILE A 97 -12.27 0.66 15.23
N MET A 98 -11.93 0.08 16.37
CA MET A 98 -10.83 -0.85 16.52
C MET A 98 -11.27 -2.26 16.93
N HIS A 99 -12.55 -2.44 17.27
CA HIS A 99 -13.12 -3.71 17.69
C HIS A 99 -14.62 -3.74 17.36
N THR A 100 -15.08 -4.90 16.91
CA THR A 100 -16.50 -5.25 16.77
C THR A 100 -16.71 -6.66 17.30
N SER A 101 -17.97 -7.10 17.40
CA SER A 101 -18.30 -8.49 17.80
C SER A 101 -17.70 -9.56 16.86
N SER A 102 -17.33 -9.21 15.64
CA SER A 102 -16.77 -10.13 14.63
C SER A 102 -15.29 -9.91 14.31
N MET A 103 -14.69 -8.80 14.76
CA MET A 103 -13.30 -8.44 14.52
C MET A 103 -12.71 -7.86 15.80
N ASN A 104 -11.81 -8.59 16.45
CA ASN A 104 -11.08 -8.08 17.62
C ASN A 104 -9.91 -7.17 17.20
N PHE A 105 -9.25 -6.52 18.19
CA PHE A 105 -8.17 -5.57 17.90
C PHE A 105 -6.95 -6.21 17.23
N GLU A 106 -6.65 -7.47 17.55
CA GLU A 106 -5.53 -8.16 16.89
C GLU A 106 -5.84 -8.46 15.42
N ASP A 107 -7.08 -8.85 15.12
CA ASP A 107 -7.52 -9.04 13.73
C ASP A 107 -7.57 -7.74 12.95
N TYR A 108 -7.98 -6.63 13.59
CA TYR A 108 -7.86 -5.30 13.03
C TYR A 108 -6.39 -4.97 12.66
N LEU A 109 -5.43 -5.24 13.54
CA LEU A 109 -4.00 -5.01 13.26
C LEU A 109 -3.49 -5.89 12.12
N LYS A 110 -3.92 -7.15 12.02
CA LYS A 110 -3.60 -8.02 10.87
C LYS A 110 -4.18 -7.47 9.56
N CYS A 111 -5.40 -6.93 9.59
CA CYS A 111 -5.96 -6.22 8.43
C CYS A 111 -5.10 -5.02 8.05
N ARG A 112 -4.60 -4.25 9.01
CA ARG A 112 -3.69 -3.12 8.75
C ARG A 112 -2.38 -3.57 8.07
N GLN A 113 -1.79 -4.70 8.50
CA GLN A 113 -0.64 -5.28 7.81
C GLN A 113 -0.99 -5.67 6.37
N PHE A 114 -2.13 -6.33 6.16
CA PHE A 114 -2.60 -6.68 4.83
C PHE A 114 -2.80 -5.44 3.95
N VAL A 115 -3.42 -4.38 4.48
CA VAL A 115 -3.58 -3.09 3.79
C VAL A 115 -2.24 -2.51 3.37
N LEU A 116 -1.22 -2.52 4.24
CA LEU A 116 0.13 -2.05 3.90
C LEU A 116 0.70 -2.83 2.70
N ILE A 117 0.58 -4.15 2.69
CA ILE A 117 1.08 -4.99 1.60
C ILE A 117 0.31 -4.74 0.29
N VAL A 118 -1.01 -4.55 0.35
CA VAL A 118 -1.81 -4.14 -0.83
C VAL A 118 -1.32 -2.80 -1.37
N MET A 119 -1.09 -1.83 -0.50
CA MET A 119 -0.58 -0.52 -0.91
C MET A 119 0.82 -0.62 -1.54
N VAL A 120 1.72 -1.43 -0.95
CA VAL A 120 3.09 -1.59 -1.45
C VAL A 120 3.14 -2.28 -2.80
N PHE A 121 2.42 -3.39 -3.00
CA PHE A 121 2.61 -4.23 -4.18
C PHE A 121 1.53 -4.03 -5.25
N HIS A 122 0.27 -3.79 -4.86
CA HIS A 122 -0.83 -3.67 -5.81
C HIS A 122 -1.01 -2.20 -6.27
N ASN A 123 -1.26 -1.28 -5.34
CA ASN A 123 -1.55 0.12 -5.67
C ASN A 123 -0.37 0.86 -6.31
N THR A 124 0.87 0.44 -6.05
CA THR A 124 2.05 0.96 -6.75
C THR A 124 2.19 0.43 -8.17
N ARG A 125 1.39 -0.60 -8.52
CA ARG A 125 1.48 -1.32 -9.80
C ARG A 125 2.79 -2.07 -10.03
N LEU A 126 3.55 -2.33 -8.98
CA LEU A 126 4.79 -3.12 -9.04
C LEU A 126 4.56 -4.51 -9.65
N LEU A 127 3.38 -5.11 -9.41
CA LEU A 127 3.03 -6.45 -9.92
C LEU A 127 2.33 -6.42 -11.29
N LYS A 128 2.15 -5.27 -11.92
CA LYS A 128 1.36 -5.12 -13.16
C LYS A 128 1.74 -6.13 -14.25
N HIS A 129 3.03 -6.31 -14.50
CA HIS A 129 3.51 -7.19 -15.56
C HIS A 129 3.46 -8.66 -15.18
N ILE A 130 3.67 -8.96 -13.89
CA ILE A 130 3.45 -10.31 -13.35
C ILE A 130 1.96 -10.67 -13.48
N TYR A 131 1.06 -9.76 -13.13
CA TYR A 131 -0.38 -10.00 -13.31
C TYR A 131 -0.76 -10.27 -14.76
N LYS A 132 -0.23 -9.50 -15.72
CA LYS A 132 -0.46 -9.78 -17.15
C LYS A 132 -0.02 -11.19 -17.54
N PHE A 133 1.14 -11.62 -17.06
CA PHE A 133 1.63 -12.98 -17.28
C PHE A 133 0.71 -14.05 -16.66
N LEU A 134 0.27 -13.85 -15.42
CA LEU A 134 -0.63 -14.76 -14.72
C LEU A 134 -2.00 -14.86 -15.41
N ASP A 135 -2.54 -13.73 -15.84
CA ASP A 135 -3.82 -13.65 -16.56
C ASP A 135 -3.76 -14.47 -17.86
N CYS A 136 -2.67 -14.37 -18.64
CA CYS A 136 -2.46 -15.18 -19.86
C CYS A 136 -2.40 -16.70 -19.57
N ARG A 137 -2.01 -17.07 -18.36
CA ARG A 137 -1.98 -18.48 -17.89
C ARG A 137 -3.23 -18.89 -17.12
N MET A 138 -4.23 -18.05 -17.05
CA MET A 138 -5.47 -18.26 -16.29
C MET A 138 -5.21 -18.53 -14.79
N ILE A 139 -4.13 -17.99 -14.25
CA ILE A 139 -3.80 -18.02 -12.83
C ILE A 139 -4.39 -16.78 -12.18
N LYS A 140 -5.16 -16.95 -11.12
CA LYS A 140 -5.80 -15.84 -10.42
C LYS A 140 -4.78 -14.94 -9.75
N ARG A 141 -4.92 -13.63 -9.89
CA ARG A 141 -4.09 -12.62 -9.20
C ARG A 141 -4.16 -12.79 -7.68
N SER A 142 -5.34 -13.13 -7.15
CA SER A 142 -5.54 -13.41 -5.72
C SER A 142 -4.69 -14.58 -5.21
N THR A 143 -4.46 -15.61 -6.02
CA THR A 143 -3.60 -16.74 -5.66
C THR A 143 -2.17 -16.25 -5.45
N PHE A 144 -1.63 -15.51 -6.40
CA PHE A 144 -0.28 -14.95 -6.29
C PHE A 144 -0.16 -13.93 -5.16
N PHE A 145 -1.12 -13.02 -5.04
CA PHE A 145 -1.08 -12.01 -3.99
C PHE A 145 -1.16 -12.60 -2.57
N ARG A 146 -1.87 -13.72 -2.41
CA ARG A 146 -1.87 -14.47 -1.14
C ARG A 146 -0.47 -14.96 -0.80
N GLU A 147 0.30 -15.44 -1.79
CA GLU A 147 1.68 -15.86 -1.57
C GLU A 147 2.61 -14.66 -1.29
N ILE A 148 2.40 -13.50 -1.91
CA ILE A 148 3.06 -12.24 -1.54
C ILE A 148 2.81 -11.91 -0.06
N PHE A 149 1.56 -11.95 0.37
CA PHE A 149 1.23 -11.64 1.76
C PHE A 149 1.81 -12.67 2.73
N ASN A 150 1.73 -13.97 2.43
CA ASN A 150 2.34 -15.02 3.24
C ASN A 150 3.87 -14.86 3.34
N ALA A 151 4.53 -14.58 2.22
CA ALA A 151 5.96 -14.34 2.19
C ALA A 151 6.35 -13.10 3.00
N SER A 152 5.56 -12.02 2.94
CA SER A 152 5.82 -10.81 3.74
C SER A 152 5.69 -11.05 5.25
N LEU A 153 4.74 -11.89 5.68
CA LEU A 153 4.57 -12.25 7.09
C LEU A 153 5.69 -13.14 7.65
N THR A 154 6.37 -13.88 6.77
CA THR A 154 7.46 -14.81 7.16
C THR A 154 8.85 -14.27 6.86
N SER A 155 8.97 -13.11 6.22
CA SER A 155 10.24 -12.47 5.91
C SER A 155 10.87 -11.86 7.17
N GLU A 156 12.01 -12.42 7.61
CA GLU A 156 12.75 -11.87 8.74
C GLU A 156 13.28 -10.46 8.45
N SER A 157 13.61 -10.18 7.20
CA SER A 157 14.12 -8.88 6.75
C SER A 157 13.03 -7.80 6.71
N PHE A 158 11.75 -8.17 6.55
CA PHE A 158 10.62 -7.25 6.53
C PHE A 158 9.90 -7.13 7.89
N ALA A 159 10.13 -8.05 8.83
CA ALA A 159 9.52 -8.04 10.15
C ALA A 159 9.69 -6.71 10.91
N PRO A 160 10.88 -6.04 10.91
CA PRO A 160 11.02 -4.74 11.57
C PRO A 160 10.10 -3.65 11.00
N VAL A 161 9.84 -3.68 9.68
CA VAL A 161 8.91 -2.73 9.03
C VAL A 161 7.48 -2.92 9.55
N PHE A 162 7.05 -4.17 9.72
CA PHE A 162 5.75 -4.47 10.32
C PHE A 162 5.67 -4.06 11.78
N ASP A 163 6.71 -4.35 12.57
CA ASP A 163 6.74 -4.01 13.98
C ASP A 163 6.63 -2.49 14.20
N ASP A 164 7.43 -1.70 13.48
CA ASP A 164 7.38 -0.25 13.53
C ASP A 164 6.03 0.29 13.05
N PHE A 165 5.51 -0.24 11.94
CA PHE A 165 4.19 0.12 11.41
C PHE A 165 3.07 -0.14 12.43
N LEU A 166 3.06 -1.31 13.06
CA LEU A 166 2.05 -1.67 14.05
C LEU A 166 2.19 -0.86 15.34
N ASN A 167 3.42 -0.56 15.77
CA ASN A 167 3.66 0.27 16.95
C ASN A 167 3.12 1.68 16.73
N LEU A 168 3.38 2.30 15.58
CA LEU A 168 2.83 3.62 15.25
C LEU A 168 1.31 3.60 15.00
N THR A 169 0.79 2.51 14.42
CA THR A 169 -0.67 2.32 14.25
C THR A 169 -1.39 2.20 15.61
N LYS A 170 -0.76 1.56 16.60
CA LYS A 170 -1.29 1.52 17.97
C LYS A 170 -1.16 2.87 18.66
N GLY A 171 -0.04 3.57 18.45
CA GLY A 171 0.27 4.85 19.08
C GLY A 171 -0.64 6.00 18.61
N GLU A 172 -1.23 5.92 17.40
CA GLU A 172 -2.19 6.93 16.95
C GLU A 172 -3.57 6.82 17.64
N LEU A 173 -3.85 5.69 18.29
CA LEU A 173 -5.12 5.43 18.98
C LEU A 173 -4.98 5.79 20.46
N LEU A 174 -5.49 6.94 20.83
CA LEU A 174 -5.38 7.49 22.17
C LEU A 174 -6.39 6.84 23.14
N ASP A 175 -6.10 6.86 24.42
CA ASP A 175 -7.06 6.40 25.44
C ASP A 175 -8.18 7.43 25.68
N GLU A 176 -7.84 8.72 25.55
CA GLU A 176 -8.77 9.83 25.69
C GLU A 176 -8.55 10.84 24.56
N ALA A 177 -9.55 11.67 24.24
CA ALA A 177 -9.47 12.74 23.25
C ALA A 177 -8.63 13.93 23.77
N ILE A 178 -7.43 13.65 24.28
CA ILE A 178 -6.49 14.62 24.84
C ILE A 178 -5.09 14.24 24.33
N LEU A 179 -4.41 15.22 23.76
CA LEU A 179 -3.02 15.01 23.37
C LEU A 179 -2.10 15.01 24.57
N PRO A 180 -1.22 14.00 24.73
CA PRO A 180 -0.11 14.07 25.66
C PRO A 180 0.79 15.27 25.34
N SER A 181 1.35 15.90 26.40
CA SER A 181 2.12 17.14 26.27
C SER A 181 3.45 16.98 25.52
N ASP A 182 3.94 15.75 25.41
CA ASP A 182 5.24 15.38 24.86
C ASP A 182 5.11 14.64 23.50
N ILE A 183 3.94 14.64 22.90
CA ILE A 183 3.72 13.93 21.64
C ILE A 183 4.19 14.75 20.43
N ASP A 184 4.85 14.09 19.49
CA ASP A 184 5.17 14.68 18.20
C ASP A 184 3.91 14.74 17.33
N LEU A 185 3.40 15.97 17.10
CA LEU A 185 2.21 16.21 16.31
C LEU A 185 2.37 15.75 14.86
N ASP A 186 3.53 15.96 14.27
CA ASP A 186 3.81 15.56 12.88
C ASP A 186 3.77 14.03 12.77
N GLU A 187 4.22 13.34 13.79
CA GLU A 187 4.16 11.88 13.81
C GLU A 187 2.72 11.37 14.02
N ILE A 188 1.98 11.88 15.00
CA ILE A 188 0.65 11.35 15.32
C ILE A 188 -0.37 11.63 14.23
N THR A 189 -0.26 12.77 13.52
CA THR A 189 -1.16 13.16 12.42
C THR A 189 -0.75 12.58 11.07
N SER A 190 0.44 11.99 10.95
CA SER A 190 0.90 11.42 9.68
C SER A 190 0.07 10.20 9.26
N ASN A 191 -0.17 10.05 7.96
CA ASN A 191 -0.77 8.83 7.41
C ASN A 191 0.24 7.66 7.46
N LYS A 192 0.07 6.75 8.42
CA LYS A 192 1.00 5.64 8.66
C LYS A 192 1.18 4.74 7.44
N ILE A 193 0.11 4.50 6.66
CA ILE A 193 0.19 3.68 5.44
C ILE A 193 1.13 4.32 4.43
N TYR A 194 0.95 5.62 4.12
CA TYR A 194 1.81 6.30 3.14
C TYR A 194 3.26 6.46 3.65
N LYS A 195 3.45 6.68 4.96
CA LYS A 195 4.78 6.72 5.58
C LYS A 195 5.52 5.40 5.34
N PHE A 196 4.90 4.27 5.70
CA PHE A 196 5.55 2.95 5.58
C PHE A 196 5.62 2.44 4.15
N LEU A 197 4.67 2.80 3.30
CA LEU A 197 4.78 2.57 1.86
C LEU A 197 6.05 3.23 1.29
N THR A 198 6.29 4.50 1.63
CA THR A 198 7.48 5.23 1.19
C THR A 198 8.77 4.60 1.76
N ILE A 199 8.78 4.26 3.06
CA ILE A 199 9.91 3.58 3.69
C ILE A 199 10.21 2.23 3.00
N ALA A 200 9.20 1.41 2.73
CA ALA A 200 9.35 0.13 2.07
C ALA A 200 9.99 0.29 0.67
N LEU A 201 9.48 1.22 -0.14
CA LEU A 201 9.97 1.46 -1.50
C LEU A 201 11.38 2.07 -1.55
N MET A 202 11.77 2.87 -0.56
CA MET A 202 13.07 3.56 -0.56
C MET A 202 14.17 2.80 0.18
N LYS A 203 13.85 2.15 1.29
CA LYS A 203 14.85 1.58 2.21
C LYS A 203 14.86 0.05 2.24
N HIS A 204 13.77 -0.60 1.81
CA HIS A 204 13.60 -2.05 1.93
C HIS A 204 13.39 -2.76 0.60
N GLN A 205 13.96 -2.21 -0.49
CA GLN A 205 13.82 -2.76 -1.85
C GLN A 205 14.26 -4.23 -1.93
N SER A 206 15.39 -4.59 -1.31
CA SER A 206 15.88 -5.98 -1.26
C SER A 206 14.89 -6.93 -0.59
N CYS A 207 14.20 -6.48 0.47
CA CYS A 207 13.17 -7.27 1.14
C CYS A 207 11.95 -7.46 0.23
N LEU A 208 11.55 -6.41 -0.52
CA LEU A 208 10.43 -6.51 -1.47
C LEU A 208 10.74 -7.46 -2.62
N ILE A 209 12.00 -7.45 -3.12
CA ILE A 209 12.48 -8.38 -4.15
C ILE A 209 12.44 -9.82 -3.62
N GLU A 210 12.95 -10.06 -2.41
CA GLU A 210 12.90 -11.36 -1.74
C GLU A 210 11.47 -11.89 -1.64
N ILE A 211 10.52 -11.07 -1.14
CA ILE A 211 9.11 -11.43 -1.00
C ILE A 211 8.51 -11.85 -2.35
N VAL A 212 8.73 -11.08 -3.41
CA VAL A 212 8.22 -11.41 -4.75
C VAL A 212 8.85 -12.70 -5.26
N THR A 213 10.15 -12.87 -5.12
CA THR A 213 10.87 -14.07 -5.58
C THR A 213 10.37 -15.34 -4.88
N VAL A 214 10.18 -15.27 -3.55
CA VAL A 214 9.62 -16.39 -2.77
C VAL A 214 8.19 -16.72 -3.23
N ALA A 215 7.37 -15.69 -3.52
CA ALA A 215 6.02 -15.92 -4.01
C ALA A 215 5.98 -16.53 -5.41
N LEU A 216 6.88 -16.11 -6.33
CA LEU A 216 6.99 -16.68 -7.68
C LEU A 216 7.42 -18.16 -7.67
N GLN A 217 8.18 -18.60 -6.67
CA GLN A 217 8.65 -19.97 -6.50
C GLN A 217 7.57 -20.94 -6.01
N LYS A 218 6.39 -20.46 -5.65
CA LYS A 218 5.32 -21.33 -5.16
C LYS A 218 4.75 -22.22 -6.26
N ALA A 219 4.49 -23.47 -5.92
CA ALA A 219 4.02 -24.48 -6.87
C ALA A 219 2.70 -24.09 -7.56
N GLU A 220 1.82 -23.38 -6.85
CA GLU A 220 0.53 -22.90 -7.36
C GLU A 220 0.69 -21.89 -8.51
N ILE A 221 1.84 -21.22 -8.60
CA ILE A 221 2.14 -20.23 -9.65
C ILE A 221 2.71 -20.91 -10.91
N ASN A 222 3.30 -22.09 -10.75
CA ASN A 222 3.77 -22.97 -11.83
C ASN A 222 4.63 -22.23 -12.89
N MET A 223 5.68 -21.55 -12.43
CA MET A 223 6.65 -20.86 -13.28
C MET A 223 7.92 -21.65 -13.43
N SER A 224 8.57 -21.55 -14.58
CA SER A 224 9.91 -22.09 -14.81
C SER A 224 10.97 -21.24 -14.09
N GLU A 225 12.17 -21.81 -13.87
CA GLU A 225 13.30 -21.09 -13.29
C GLU A 225 13.67 -19.84 -14.12
N GLU A 226 13.64 -19.93 -15.46
CA GLU A 226 13.90 -18.83 -16.36
C GLU A 226 12.88 -17.69 -16.19
N GLU A 227 11.60 -18.02 -16.04
CA GLU A 227 10.53 -17.05 -15.83
C GLU A 227 10.65 -16.38 -14.46
N ILE A 228 10.95 -17.15 -13.41
CA ILE A 228 11.17 -16.63 -12.06
C ILE A 228 12.36 -15.67 -12.08
N GLN A 229 13.47 -16.09 -12.67
CA GLN A 229 14.65 -15.23 -12.79
C GLN A 229 14.33 -13.94 -13.55
N PHE A 230 13.64 -14.03 -14.69
CA PHE A 230 13.26 -12.87 -15.48
C PHE A 230 12.43 -11.87 -14.68
N PHE A 231 11.36 -12.34 -14.02
CA PHE A 231 10.49 -11.43 -13.25
C PHE A 231 11.17 -10.88 -12.00
N THR A 232 12.06 -11.65 -11.36
CA THR A 232 12.86 -11.15 -10.24
C THR A 232 13.79 -10.03 -10.69
N GLU A 233 14.54 -10.22 -11.78
CA GLU A 233 15.42 -9.19 -12.33
C GLU A 233 14.64 -7.97 -12.84
N MET A 234 13.49 -8.20 -13.47
CA MET A 234 12.60 -7.13 -13.89
C MET A 234 12.11 -6.30 -12.71
N PHE A 235 11.68 -6.95 -11.63
CA PHE A 235 11.21 -6.29 -10.41
C PHE A 235 12.35 -5.51 -9.74
N GLU A 236 13.54 -6.08 -9.62
CA GLU A 236 14.74 -5.43 -9.08
C GLU A 236 15.07 -4.13 -9.83
N ASN A 237 15.08 -4.17 -11.16
CA ASN A 237 15.42 -3.02 -11.99
C ASN A 237 14.30 -1.95 -12.06
N THR A 238 13.11 -2.26 -11.54
CA THR A 238 12.01 -1.29 -11.43
C THR A 238 12.29 -0.23 -10.35
N PHE A 239 13.05 -0.58 -9.33
CA PHE A 239 13.40 0.37 -8.27
C PHE A 239 14.43 1.39 -8.74
N MET A 240 14.34 2.60 -8.21
CA MET A 240 15.36 3.62 -8.39
C MET A 240 16.48 3.38 -7.39
N SER A 241 17.68 3.16 -7.87
CA SER A 241 18.87 2.92 -7.04
C SER A 241 19.38 4.18 -6.32
N ASP A 242 19.05 5.36 -6.84
CA ASP A 242 19.39 6.66 -6.27
C ASP A 242 18.39 7.72 -6.76
N ILE A 243 18.07 8.71 -5.90
CA ILE A 243 17.33 9.91 -6.28
C ILE A 243 18.15 10.75 -7.28
N LYS A 244 19.46 10.57 -7.35
CA LYS A 244 20.35 11.11 -8.39
C LYS A 244 20.29 10.27 -9.65
N ILE A 245 19.25 10.32 -10.28
CA ILE A 245 18.65 9.70 -11.43
C ILE A 245 19.66 9.31 -12.52
N ASP A 246 19.82 8.01 -12.75
CA ASP A 246 20.21 7.53 -14.07
C ASP A 246 18.99 7.64 -15.02
N ARG A 247 18.96 8.72 -15.82
CA ARG A 247 17.91 9.00 -16.81
C ARG A 247 18.04 8.13 -18.07
N LYS A 248 18.98 7.17 -18.07
CA LYS A 248 19.19 6.31 -19.23
C LYS A 248 18.10 5.27 -19.32
N THR A 249 17.56 5.16 -20.52
CA THR A 249 16.71 4.03 -20.91
C THR A 249 17.60 2.81 -21.13
N GLU A 250 17.33 1.73 -20.42
CA GLU A 250 17.97 0.44 -20.66
C GLU A 250 17.02 -0.46 -21.44
N ILE A 251 17.49 -0.96 -22.59
CA ILE A 251 16.74 -1.91 -23.41
C ILE A 251 17.30 -3.31 -23.16
N LYS A 252 16.45 -4.24 -22.85
CA LYS A 252 16.78 -5.64 -22.58
C LYS A 252 15.96 -6.58 -23.47
N ASN A 253 16.52 -7.74 -23.84
CA ASN A 253 15.81 -8.76 -24.58
C ASN A 253 14.87 -9.56 -23.67
N LEU A 254 13.75 -10.02 -24.22
CA LEU A 254 12.81 -10.90 -23.55
C LEU A 254 13.19 -12.37 -23.76
N PRO A 255 13.05 -13.24 -22.75
CA PRO A 255 13.05 -14.68 -22.95
C PRO A 255 11.94 -15.10 -23.93
N ALA A 256 12.18 -16.13 -24.73
CA ALA A 256 11.20 -16.58 -25.72
C ALA A 256 9.85 -16.97 -25.12
N SER A 257 9.84 -17.55 -23.91
CA SER A 257 8.64 -17.91 -23.16
C SER A 257 7.81 -16.69 -22.72
N ILE A 258 8.44 -15.54 -22.55
CA ILE A 258 7.83 -14.28 -22.13
C ILE A 258 7.45 -13.42 -23.36
N SER A 259 8.28 -13.42 -24.40
CA SER A 259 8.10 -12.66 -25.64
C SER A 259 6.71 -12.91 -26.26
N SER A 260 6.28 -14.17 -26.32
CA SER A 260 4.95 -14.54 -26.87
C SER A 260 3.77 -14.02 -26.05
N ILE A 261 3.95 -13.80 -24.74
CA ILE A 261 2.90 -13.29 -23.84
C ILE A 261 2.75 -11.77 -23.97
N PHE A 262 3.86 -11.08 -24.16
CA PHE A 262 3.88 -9.62 -24.25
C PHE A 262 3.76 -9.10 -25.68
N ASP A 263 3.86 -10.00 -26.69
CA ASP A 263 3.91 -9.66 -28.11
C ASP A 263 5.02 -8.64 -28.40
N ALA A 264 6.21 -8.92 -27.86
CA ALA A 264 7.38 -8.04 -27.90
C ALA A 264 8.68 -8.85 -27.84
N GLU A 265 9.76 -8.31 -28.41
CA GLU A 265 11.09 -8.92 -28.34
C GLU A 265 11.98 -8.29 -27.28
N THR A 266 11.70 -7.04 -26.91
CA THR A 266 12.48 -6.27 -25.97
C THR A 266 11.59 -5.55 -24.95
N TYR A 267 12.19 -5.07 -23.89
CA TYR A 267 11.55 -4.16 -22.94
C TYR A 267 12.54 -3.10 -22.47
N GLU A 268 12.00 -1.95 -22.06
CA GLU A 268 12.79 -0.81 -21.61
C GLU A 268 12.28 -0.27 -20.26
N TYR A 269 13.19 0.23 -19.44
CA TYR A 269 12.88 0.99 -18.23
C TYR A 269 13.06 2.48 -18.53
N PHE A 270 12.09 3.29 -18.13
CA PHE A 270 12.18 4.74 -18.26
C PHE A 270 11.41 5.46 -17.16
N LEU A 271 11.70 6.73 -16.97
CA LEU A 271 10.91 7.63 -16.14
C LEU A 271 10.06 8.51 -17.07
N THR A 272 8.77 8.62 -16.77
CA THR A 272 7.87 9.52 -17.49
C THR A 272 8.23 10.99 -17.20
N GLU A 273 7.89 11.92 -18.07
CA GLU A 273 8.11 13.36 -17.83
C GLU A 273 7.49 13.79 -16.50
N TYR A 274 6.28 13.32 -16.19
CA TYR A 274 5.63 13.61 -14.91
C TYR A 274 6.44 13.10 -13.70
N GLN A 275 7.04 11.92 -13.78
CA GLN A 275 7.91 11.38 -12.73
C GLN A 275 9.17 12.24 -12.58
N LEU A 276 9.79 12.63 -13.70
CA LEU A 276 10.96 13.50 -13.71
C LEU A 276 10.67 14.86 -13.05
N ASP A 277 9.57 15.51 -13.42
CA ASP A 277 9.16 16.79 -12.84
C ASP A 277 8.93 16.69 -11.33
N ARG A 278 8.32 15.60 -10.88
CA ARG A 278 8.09 15.35 -9.45
C ARG A 278 9.38 15.13 -8.68
N ILE A 279 10.31 14.37 -9.25
CA ILE A 279 11.63 14.13 -8.65
C ILE A 279 12.42 15.43 -8.58
N ASP A 280 12.45 16.22 -9.67
CA ASP A 280 13.13 17.51 -9.72
C ASP A 280 12.56 18.50 -8.68
N SER A 281 11.24 18.50 -8.50
CA SER A 281 10.57 19.28 -7.46
C SER A 281 10.98 18.83 -6.05
N LEU A 282 11.13 17.51 -5.81
CA LEU A 282 11.59 16.98 -4.54
C LEU A 282 13.03 17.38 -4.23
N VAL A 283 13.94 17.16 -5.17
CA VAL A 283 15.36 17.51 -5.01
C VAL A 283 15.51 19.02 -4.74
N THR A 284 14.69 19.84 -5.39
CA THR A 284 14.72 21.30 -5.23
C THR A 284 14.20 21.74 -3.86
N ASN A 285 13.08 21.17 -3.42
CA ASN A 285 12.42 21.58 -2.18
C ASN A 285 12.99 20.91 -0.92
N TYR A 286 13.67 19.77 -1.08
CA TYR A 286 14.23 18.98 0.01
C TYR A 286 15.68 18.55 -0.28
N PRO A 287 16.63 19.49 -0.35
CA PRO A 287 18.02 19.22 -0.75
C PRO A 287 18.78 18.30 0.23
N LYS A 288 18.21 17.97 1.37
CA LYS A 288 18.78 17.10 2.41
C LYS A 288 17.88 15.90 2.71
N ILE A 289 17.30 15.27 1.70
CA ILE A 289 16.45 14.06 1.89
C ILE A 289 17.21 12.94 2.63
N GLU A 290 18.53 12.87 2.41
CA GLU A 290 19.42 11.91 3.09
C GLU A 290 19.50 12.14 4.62
N ASP A 291 19.36 13.39 5.08
CA ASP A 291 19.43 13.76 6.50
C ASP A 291 18.05 13.79 7.20
N GLN A 292 16.95 13.71 6.45
CA GLN A 292 15.60 13.83 6.99
C GLN A 292 14.87 12.47 6.96
N GLU A 293 15.42 11.48 7.63
CA GLU A 293 14.87 10.13 7.71
C GLU A 293 13.39 10.08 8.16
N ASN A 294 12.91 11.11 8.84
CA ASN A 294 11.57 11.19 9.41
C ASN A 294 10.62 12.20 8.73
N LYS A 295 11.08 12.95 7.71
CA LYS A 295 10.28 14.01 7.05
C LYS A 295 10.18 13.84 5.55
N LEU A 296 10.06 12.60 5.06
CA LEU A 296 9.74 12.38 3.65
C LEU A 296 8.36 12.97 3.36
N PRO A 297 8.22 13.81 2.31
CA PRO A 297 6.95 14.44 2.01
C PRO A 297 5.91 13.40 1.62
N TYR A 298 4.89 13.29 2.44
CA TYR A 298 3.74 12.38 2.27
C TYR A 298 2.93 12.61 0.98
N HIS A 299 3.30 13.63 0.19
CA HIS A 299 2.65 14.02 -1.06
C HIS A 299 3.19 13.31 -2.30
N LEU A 300 4.25 12.50 -2.16
CA LEU A 300 4.69 11.66 -3.25
C LEU A 300 3.74 10.48 -3.39
N ARG A 301 3.01 10.47 -4.48
CA ARG A 301 2.32 9.25 -4.88
C ARG A 301 3.37 8.18 -5.17
N PRO A 302 3.32 7.03 -4.51
CA PRO A 302 4.35 5.99 -4.61
C PRO A 302 4.62 5.49 -6.04
N GLN A 303 3.61 5.58 -6.92
CA GLN A 303 3.75 5.24 -8.33
C GLN A 303 4.87 6.05 -9.03
N ASN A 304 5.25 7.20 -8.47
CA ASN A 304 6.30 8.05 -9.02
C ASN A 304 7.71 7.63 -8.58
N MET A 305 7.81 6.64 -7.68
CA MET A 305 9.09 6.18 -7.11
C MET A 305 9.63 4.92 -7.79
N VAL A 306 8.93 4.40 -8.78
CA VAL A 306 9.31 3.21 -9.53
C VAL A 306 9.36 3.52 -11.02
N LYS A 307 10.34 2.94 -11.73
CA LYS A 307 10.48 3.13 -13.17
C LYS A 307 9.29 2.50 -13.91
N THR A 308 8.89 3.13 -14.99
CA THR A 308 7.90 2.57 -15.91
C THR A 308 8.57 1.58 -16.86
N ILE A 309 7.88 0.49 -17.19
CA ILE A 309 8.33 -0.52 -18.13
C ILE A 309 7.48 -0.44 -19.38
N ARG A 310 8.13 -0.44 -20.55
CA ARG A 310 7.49 -0.54 -21.85
C ARG A 310 8.04 -1.76 -22.59
N PHE A 311 7.15 -2.54 -23.17
CA PHE A 311 7.48 -3.66 -24.05
C PHE A 311 7.43 -3.18 -25.51
N ALA A 312 8.43 -3.57 -26.32
CA ALA A 312 8.61 -3.17 -27.71
C ALA A 312 9.01 -4.36 -28.63
#